data_c73643cccc16f0f425753b67c0ce5a67
#
_entry.id   c73643cccc16f0f425753b67c0ce5a67
#
_cell.length_a   1.000
_cell.length_b   1.000
_cell.length_c   1.000
_cell.angle_alpha   90.00
_cell.angle_beta   90.00
_cell.angle_gamma   90.00
#
_symmetry.space_group_name_H-M   'P 1'
#
loop_
_entity.id
_entity.type
_entity.pdbx_description
1 polymer ?
#
loop_
_entity_poly.entity_id
_entity_poly.type
_entity_poly.pdbx_seq_one_letter_code
_entity_poly.pdbx_strand_id
1 'polypeptide(L)'
;SAAENAGINSWDALKNKEKGRTTLADELNTVPATLPALMYAQKMQKRAARKGAFAQTAEDAAAALKAAERGWEEAVPENAAERAGALLFAAANAMRLAGVDAEEALTFASGRFRQELLQKTEDSDGQERPATV
;
A
#
# COMPACT_ATOMS: atom_id res chain seq x y z
N SER A 1 0.18 -27.99 29.24
CA SER A 1 0.45 -28.78 28.04
C SER A 1 0.02 -27.99 26.79
N ALA A 2 0.53 -28.33 25.64
CA ALA A 2 0.17 -27.69 24.39
C ALA A 2 -1.34 -27.84 24.08
N ALA A 3 -1.96 -28.95 24.47
CA ALA A 3 -3.38 -29.19 24.27
C ALA A 3 -4.24 -28.26 25.15
N GLU A 4 -3.81 -28.00 26.37
CA GLU A 4 -4.50 -27.10 27.28
C GLU A 4 -4.37 -25.66 26.80
N ASN A 5 -3.22 -25.27 26.31
CA ASN A 5 -2.98 -23.94 25.75
C ASN A 5 -3.78 -23.71 24.46
N ALA A 6 -3.89 -24.74 23.61
CA ALA A 6 -4.70 -24.68 22.41
C ALA A 6 -6.18 -24.53 22.75
N GLY A 7 -6.68 -25.22 23.79
CA GLY A 7 -8.06 -25.10 24.27
C GLY A 7 -8.36 -23.72 24.84
N ILE A 8 -7.44 -23.17 25.61
CA ILE A 8 -7.56 -21.83 26.20
C ILE A 8 -7.59 -20.77 25.10
N ASN A 9 -6.71 -20.88 24.11
CA ASN A 9 -6.66 -19.94 22.99
C ASN A 9 -7.93 -19.98 22.14
N SER A 10 -8.49 -21.16 21.90
CA SER A 10 -9.75 -21.32 21.19
C SER A 10 -10.92 -20.70 21.95
N TRP A 11 -10.91 -20.87 23.27
CA TRP A 11 -11.92 -20.32 24.17
C TRP A 11 -11.88 -18.80 24.19
N ASP A 12 -10.68 -18.23 24.27
CA ASP A 12 -10.47 -16.78 24.24
C ASP A 12 -10.90 -16.20 22.89
N ALA A 13 -10.59 -16.87 21.78
CA ALA A 13 -11.00 -16.46 20.44
C ALA A 13 -12.52 -16.43 20.30
N LEU A 14 -13.22 -17.46 20.81
CA LEU A 14 -14.68 -17.53 20.82
C LEU A 14 -15.28 -16.43 21.69
N LYS A 15 -14.71 -16.21 22.87
CA LYS A 15 -15.16 -15.19 23.81
C LYS A 15 -15.00 -13.79 23.23
N ASN A 16 -13.89 -13.54 22.52
CA ASN A 16 -13.66 -12.28 21.84
C ASN A 16 -14.64 -12.07 20.70
N LYS A 17 -14.96 -13.11 19.94
CA LYS A 17 -15.98 -13.08 18.89
C LYS A 17 -17.35 -12.73 19.42
N GLU A 18 -17.76 -13.39 20.51
CA GLU A 18 -19.05 -13.13 21.18
C GLU A 18 -19.16 -11.69 21.66
N LYS A 19 -18.06 -11.08 22.08
CA LYS A 19 -18.02 -9.71 22.56
C LYS A 19 -17.79 -8.68 21.45
N GLY A 20 -17.81 -9.11 20.18
CA GLY A 20 -17.53 -8.23 19.05
C GLY A 20 -16.06 -7.92 18.86
N ARG A 21 -15.17 -8.64 19.55
CA ARG A 21 -13.72 -8.51 19.39
C ARG A 21 -13.22 -9.47 18.34
N THR A 22 -12.36 -9.00 17.46
CA THR A 22 -11.78 -9.83 16.40
C THR A 22 -10.28 -10.04 16.64
N THR A 23 -9.77 -11.18 16.17
CA THR A 23 -8.33 -11.44 16.17
C THR A 23 -7.65 -10.68 15.04
N LEU A 24 -6.32 -10.59 15.07
CA LEU A 24 -5.55 -10.01 13.95
C LEU A 24 -5.87 -10.75 12.65
N ALA A 25 -5.90 -12.09 12.68
CA ALA A 25 -6.23 -12.90 11.51
C ALA A 25 -7.63 -12.56 10.97
N ASP A 26 -8.63 -12.44 11.84
CA ASP A 26 -9.98 -12.06 11.45
C ASP A 26 -9.99 -10.68 10.77
N GLU A 27 -9.29 -9.71 11.34
CA GLU A 27 -9.19 -8.34 10.78
C GLU A 27 -8.55 -8.36 9.40
N LEU A 28 -7.43 -9.07 9.24
CA LEU A 28 -6.74 -9.16 7.97
C LEU A 28 -7.58 -9.88 6.91
N ASN A 29 -8.33 -10.89 7.32
CA ASN A 29 -9.19 -11.67 6.41
C ASN A 29 -10.42 -10.87 5.93
N THR A 30 -10.75 -9.74 6.56
CA THR A 30 -11.84 -8.88 6.08
C THR A 30 -11.43 -8.05 4.86
N VAL A 31 -10.13 -8.00 4.54
CA VAL A 31 -9.64 -7.23 3.40
C VAL A 31 -9.67 -8.12 2.15
N PRO A 32 -10.52 -7.80 1.15
CA PRO A 32 -10.59 -8.63 -0.06
C PRO A 32 -9.29 -8.60 -0.86
N ALA A 33 -8.81 -9.76 -1.27
CA ALA A 33 -7.59 -9.87 -2.06
C ALA A 33 -7.76 -9.31 -3.49
N THR A 34 -9.00 -9.06 -3.91
CA THR A 34 -9.33 -8.54 -5.24
C THR A 34 -9.24 -7.02 -5.34
N LEU A 35 -8.98 -6.31 -4.23
CA LEU A 35 -8.81 -4.86 -4.25
C LEU A 35 -7.58 -4.46 -5.06
N PRO A 36 -7.59 -3.25 -5.65
CA PRO A 36 -6.37 -2.70 -6.25
C PRO A 36 -5.22 -2.71 -5.25
N ALA A 37 -4.01 -2.93 -5.74
CA ALA A 37 -2.85 -3.26 -4.89
C ALA A 37 -2.52 -2.23 -3.82
N LEU A 38 -2.54 -0.93 -4.17
CA LEU A 38 -2.23 0.12 -3.18
C LEU A 38 -3.35 0.26 -2.14
N MET A 39 -4.59 0.09 -2.58
CA MET A 39 -5.74 0.08 -1.68
C MET A 39 -5.65 -1.10 -0.71
N TYR A 40 -5.33 -2.29 -1.24
CA TYR A 40 -5.13 -3.48 -0.43
C TYR A 40 -4.03 -3.26 0.62
N ALA A 41 -2.89 -2.71 0.20
CA ALA A 41 -1.77 -2.44 1.10
C ALA A 41 -2.18 -1.51 2.25
N GLN A 42 -2.83 -0.39 1.95
CA GLN A 42 -3.22 0.57 2.99
C GLN A 42 -4.30 0.01 3.93
N LYS A 43 -5.22 -0.80 3.41
CA LYS A 43 -6.22 -1.45 4.26
C LYS A 43 -5.58 -2.49 5.19
N MET A 44 -4.63 -3.28 4.67
CA MET A 44 -3.88 -4.22 5.51
C MET A 44 -3.10 -3.49 6.60
N GLN A 45 -2.43 -2.41 6.26
CA GLN A 45 -1.67 -1.59 7.20
C GLN A 45 -2.59 -1.02 8.30
N LYS A 46 -3.74 -0.50 7.90
CA LYS A 46 -4.72 0.07 8.83
C LYS A 46 -5.27 -0.98 9.79
N ARG A 47 -5.63 -2.16 9.28
CA ARG A 47 -6.15 -3.27 10.10
C ARG A 47 -5.08 -3.77 11.08
N ALA A 48 -3.85 -3.94 10.61
CA ALA A 48 -2.73 -4.36 11.45
C ALA A 48 -2.45 -3.33 12.55
N ALA A 49 -2.45 -2.04 12.21
CA ALA A 49 -2.24 -0.96 13.16
C ALA A 49 -3.34 -0.93 14.24
N ARG A 50 -4.59 -1.16 13.83
CA ARG A 50 -5.73 -1.23 14.76
C ARG A 50 -5.56 -2.32 15.80
N LYS A 51 -4.89 -3.41 15.45
CA LYS A 51 -4.62 -4.53 16.35
C LYS A 51 -3.26 -4.44 17.05
N GLY A 52 -2.57 -3.32 16.92
CA GLY A 52 -1.26 -3.12 17.53
C GLY A 52 -0.12 -3.90 16.90
N ALA A 53 -0.36 -4.52 15.74
CA ALA A 53 0.64 -5.32 15.04
C ALA A 53 1.46 -4.49 14.04
N PHE A 54 1.04 -3.26 13.79
CA PHE A 54 1.70 -2.35 12.87
C PHE A 54 1.48 -0.93 13.38
N ALA A 55 2.30 -0.54 14.35
CA ALA A 55 2.17 0.75 15.03
C ALA A 55 3.37 1.61 14.66
N GLN A 56 3.25 2.37 13.58
CA GLN A 56 4.28 3.31 13.17
C GLN A 56 3.79 4.74 13.30
N THR A 57 4.66 5.59 13.81
CA THR A 57 4.45 7.03 13.79
C THR A 57 4.78 7.57 12.40
N ALA A 58 4.40 8.82 12.13
CA ALA A 58 4.78 9.49 10.88
C ALA A 58 6.30 9.52 10.71
N GLU A 59 7.05 9.71 11.81
CA GLU A 59 8.51 9.71 11.80
C GLU A 59 9.08 8.35 11.44
N ASP A 60 8.54 7.29 12.04
CA ASP A 60 8.94 5.91 11.74
C ASP A 60 8.65 5.55 10.29
N ALA A 61 7.49 5.97 9.79
CA ALA A 61 7.12 5.73 8.40
C ALA A 61 8.04 6.46 7.43
N ALA A 62 8.43 7.70 7.75
CA ALA A 62 9.37 8.46 6.93
C ALA A 62 10.76 7.81 6.92
N ALA A 63 11.22 7.32 8.07
CA ALA A 63 12.50 6.61 8.16
C ALA A 63 12.47 5.30 7.37
N ALA A 64 11.38 4.54 7.46
CA ALA A 64 11.20 3.31 6.70
C ALA A 64 11.18 3.57 5.19
N LEU A 65 10.54 4.66 4.77
CA LEU A 65 10.51 5.05 3.37
C LEU A 65 11.92 5.38 2.86
N LYS A 66 12.69 6.14 3.60
CA LYS A 66 14.08 6.46 3.24
C LYS A 66 14.94 5.21 3.14
N ALA A 67 14.78 4.28 4.08
CA ALA A 67 15.50 3.01 4.05
C ALA A 67 15.12 2.18 2.81
N ALA A 68 13.83 2.16 2.46
CA ALA A 68 13.33 1.44 1.29
C ALA A 68 13.83 2.08 -0.01
N GLU A 69 13.92 3.41 -0.07
CA GLU A 69 14.50 4.13 -1.21
C GLU A 69 15.96 3.74 -1.43
N ARG A 70 16.76 3.69 -0.36
CA ARG A 70 18.13 3.23 -0.43
C ARG A 70 18.22 1.79 -0.89
N GLY A 71 17.35 0.95 -0.37
CA GLY A 71 17.27 -0.45 -0.79
C GLY A 71 17.00 -0.60 -2.28
N TRP A 72 16.13 0.24 -2.82
CA TRP A 72 15.84 0.26 -4.26
C TRP A 72 17.05 0.77 -5.06
N GLU A 73 17.69 1.85 -4.62
CA GLU A 73 18.89 2.40 -5.30
C GLU A 73 20.02 1.38 -5.39
N GLU A 74 20.15 0.52 -4.37
CA GLU A 74 21.19 -0.52 -4.29
C GLU A 74 20.72 -1.86 -4.88
N ALA A 75 19.52 -1.90 -5.47
CA ALA A 75 18.95 -3.15 -5.97
C ALA A 75 19.76 -3.71 -7.14
N VAL A 76 19.84 -5.02 -7.16
CA VAL A 76 20.39 -5.79 -8.29
C VAL A 76 19.23 -6.59 -8.91
N PRO A 77 19.38 -7.12 -10.15
CA PRO A 77 18.25 -7.83 -10.79
C PRO A 77 17.62 -8.91 -9.92
N GLU A 78 18.41 -9.62 -9.12
CA GLU A 78 17.96 -10.74 -8.30
C GLU A 78 17.02 -10.33 -7.16
N ASN A 79 17.10 -9.08 -6.68
CA ASN A 79 16.26 -8.59 -5.58
C ASN A 79 15.42 -7.35 -5.95
N ALA A 80 15.43 -6.96 -7.22
CA ALA A 80 14.76 -5.71 -7.65
C ALA A 80 13.26 -5.72 -7.37
N ALA A 81 12.57 -6.83 -7.64
CA ALA A 81 11.13 -6.92 -7.41
C ALA A 81 10.77 -6.79 -5.92
N GLU A 82 11.55 -7.45 -5.07
CA GLU A 82 11.36 -7.36 -3.61
C GLU A 82 11.59 -5.93 -3.11
N ARG A 83 12.66 -5.31 -3.57
CA ARG A 83 13.02 -3.94 -3.19
C ARG A 83 12.00 -2.93 -3.70
N ALA A 84 11.49 -3.11 -4.91
CA ALA A 84 10.41 -2.30 -5.47
C ALA A 84 9.14 -2.42 -4.62
N GLY A 85 8.75 -3.64 -4.25
CA GLY A 85 7.60 -3.89 -3.39
C GLY A 85 7.74 -3.22 -2.04
N ALA A 86 8.93 -3.32 -1.43
CA ALA A 86 9.22 -2.67 -0.14
C ALA A 86 9.08 -1.14 -0.23
N LEU A 87 9.57 -0.55 -1.31
CA LEU A 87 9.47 0.89 -1.54
C LEU A 87 8.01 1.33 -1.68
N LEU A 88 7.24 0.64 -2.51
CA LEU A 88 5.83 0.95 -2.72
C LEU A 88 5.04 0.79 -1.42
N PHE A 89 5.32 -0.26 -0.65
CA PHE A 89 4.65 -0.52 0.62
C PHE A 89 4.96 0.56 1.65
N ALA A 90 6.22 0.96 1.78
CA ALA A 90 6.64 2.01 2.70
C ALA A 90 6.04 3.37 2.31
N ALA A 91 6.00 3.68 1.00
CA ALA A 91 5.40 4.90 0.50
C ALA A 91 3.89 4.93 0.80
N ALA A 92 3.20 3.82 0.54
CA ALA A 92 1.77 3.70 0.83
C ALA A 92 1.48 3.93 2.31
N ASN A 93 2.33 3.40 3.20
CA ASN A 93 2.16 3.58 4.65
C ASN A 93 2.37 5.03 5.09
N ALA A 94 3.40 5.68 4.57
CA ALA A 94 3.63 7.10 4.86
C ALA A 94 2.44 7.95 4.44
N MET A 95 1.87 7.66 3.27
CA MET A 95 0.67 8.33 2.76
C MET A 95 -0.54 8.06 3.64
N ARG A 96 -0.72 6.80 4.07
CA ARG A 96 -1.81 6.42 4.98
C ARG A 96 -1.79 7.25 6.26
N LEU A 97 -0.62 7.39 6.87
CA LEU A 97 -0.46 8.17 8.10
C LEU A 97 -0.69 9.68 7.87
N ALA A 98 -0.49 10.15 6.65
CA ALA A 98 -0.79 11.52 6.25
C ALA A 98 -2.25 11.71 5.80
N GLY A 99 -3.07 10.67 5.83
CA GLY A 99 -4.47 10.73 5.41
C GLY A 99 -4.67 10.73 3.91
N VAL A 100 -3.68 10.26 3.15
CA VAL A 100 -3.73 10.24 1.68
C VAL A 100 -4.03 8.82 1.18
N ASP A 101 -5.01 8.71 0.31
CA ASP A 101 -5.35 7.46 -0.38
C ASP A 101 -4.38 7.28 -1.56
N ALA A 102 -3.49 6.30 -1.43
CA ALA A 102 -2.43 6.07 -2.43
C ALA A 102 -2.97 5.62 -3.78
N GLU A 103 -4.03 4.81 -3.79
CA GLU A 103 -4.64 4.33 -5.04
C GLU A 103 -5.25 5.50 -5.83
N GLU A 104 -5.99 6.35 -5.15
CA GLU A 104 -6.59 7.54 -5.75
C GLU A 104 -5.50 8.51 -6.23
N ALA A 105 -4.47 8.74 -5.41
CA ALA A 105 -3.38 9.63 -5.76
C ALA A 105 -2.65 9.17 -7.03
N LEU A 106 -2.37 7.86 -7.13
CA LEU A 106 -1.70 7.32 -8.31
C LEU A 106 -2.61 7.36 -9.54
N THR A 107 -3.89 7.08 -9.38
CA THR A 107 -4.87 7.19 -10.47
C THR A 107 -4.90 8.61 -11.02
N PHE A 108 -4.90 9.60 -10.14
CA PHE A 108 -4.86 11.01 -10.53
C PHE A 108 -3.57 11.36 -11.27
N ALA A 109 -2.42 10.93 -10.73
CA ALA A 109 -1.12 11.20 -11.35
C ALA A 109 -1.02 10.56 -12.74
N SER A 110 -1.53 9.34 -12.89
CA SER A 110 -1.53 8.63 -14.17
C SER A 110 -2.41 9.33 -15.20
N GLY A 111 -3.59 9.80 -14.77
CA GLY A 111 -4.50 10.55 -15.64
C GLY A 111 -3.89 11.87 -16.10
N ARG A 112 -3.22 12.56 -15.19
CA ARG A 112 -2.54 13.80 -15.49
C ARG A 112 -1.39 13.60 -16.49
N PHE A 113 -0.60 12.56 -16.27
CA PHE A 113 0.46 12.17 -17.19
C PHE A 113 -0.08 11.92 -18.61
N ARG A 114 -1.18 11.18 -18.68
CA ARG A 114 -1.86 10.89 -19.96
C ARG A 114 -2.28 12.18 -20.67
N GLN A 115 -2.93 13.08 -19.92
CA GLN A 115 -3.39 14.36 -20.46
C GLN A 115 -2.23 15.21 -21.00
N GLU A 116 -1.13 15.29 -20.24
CA GLU A 116 0.05 16.06 -20.65
C GLU A 116 0.66 15.49 -21.94
N LEU A 117 0.73 14.16 -22.07
CA LEU A 117 1.23 13.52 -23.28
C LEU A 117 0.30 13.77 -24.48
N LEU A 118 -1.00 13.67 -24.29
CA LEU A 118 -1.96 13.93 -25.37
C LEU A 118 -1.93 15.38 -25.82
N GLN A 119 -1.77 16.31 -24.88
CA GLN A 119 -1.63 17.73 -25.18
C GLN A 119 -0.37 17.99 -26.01
N LYS A 120 0.77 17.42 -25.61
CA LYS A 120 2.03 17.54 -26.36
C LYS A 120 1.92 16.93 -27.76
N THR A 121 1.25 15.81 -27.90
CA THR A 121 1.05 15.15 -29.18
C THR A 121 0.20 16.02 -30.12
N GLU A 122 -0.87 16.63 -29.60
CA GLU A 122 -1.69 17.56 -30.36
C GLU A 122 -0.89 18.79 -30.81
N ASP A 123 -0.10 19.35 -29.89
CA ASP A 123 0.75 20.50 -30.20
C ASP A 123 1.81 20.15 -31.24
N SER A 124 2.45 18.98 -31.11
CA SER A 124 3.43 18.49 -32.08
C SER A 124 2.79 18.20 -33.44
N ASP A 125 1.62 17.56 -33.47
CA ASP A 125 0.89 17.30 -34.72
C ASP A 125 0.47 18.60 -35.38
N GLY A 126 0.06 19.59 -34.58
CA GLY A 126 -0.27 20.92 -35.09
C GLY A 126 0.94 21.63 -35.67
N GLN A 127 2.11 21.44 -35.11
CA GLN A 127 3.37 22.03 -35.60
C GLN A 127 3.95 21.26 -36.77
N GLU A 128 3.84 19.95 -36.77
CA GLU A 128 4.37 19.06 -37.81
C GLU A 128 3.51 19.02 -39.06
N ARG A 129 2.25 19.38 -38.94
CA ARG A 129 1.42 19.51 -40.12
C ARG A 129 1.92 20.71 -40.91
N PRO A 130 2.70 20.48 -41.94
CA PRO A 130 3.05 21.58 -42.80
C PRO A 130 1.75 22.18 -43.30
N ALA A 131 1.71 23.47 -43.37
CA ALA A 131 0.60 24.12 -44.01
C ALA A 131 0.54 23.58 -45.40
N THR A 132 -0.09 22.45 -45.55
CA THR A 132 -0.34 21.94 -46.87
C THR A 132 -1.37 22.81 -47.50
N VAL A 133 -0.92 23.40 -48.38
CA VAL A 133 -1.76 24.09 -49.35
C VAL A 133 -2.94 23.28 -49.76
#